data_f6c03c47d852af3d8ca152b927568c84
#
_entry.id   f6c03c47d852af3d8ca152b927568c84
#
_cell.length_a   1.000
_cell.length_b   1.000
_cell.length_c   1.000
_cell.angle_alpha   90.00
_cell.angle_beta   90.00
_cell.angle_gamma   90.00
#
_symmetry.space_group_name_H-M   'P 1'
#
loop_
_entity.id
_entity.type
_entity.pdbx_description
1 polymer ?
#
loop_
_entity_poly.entity_id
_entity_poly.type
_entity_poly.pdbx_seq_one_letter_code
_entity_poly.pdbx_strand_id
1 'polypeptide(L)'
;HLIEENVERYTREYEERHQNTQELFHAIHGGNEELYNQMMTSASLEEHAAEQLRKNKVARMAPYFGRVDYLDEETEKECSVYIGKNGIFRNKTEVVIADWRAPISTVYYENEIGKGHYGLPEGDEIPIDLYLKRTYDIDAGELRGFFDSDVAANDALLVQYLSQNKDAVLGDIIATIQKEQNEIIRESPFKNIIVQGVAGSGKTTVAIHRISYILYNYKERFASNEFCIIGGNDRLLAYIASGLPELDVRDVKQKRMDTMLTHLLHKDWTKKMSVAEPGTDAEIRSKMGFFLQLETYLL
;
A
#
# COMPACT_ATOMS: atom_id res chain seq x y z
N HIS A 1 5.46 -3.46 25.32
CA HIS A 1 5.09 -2.41 26.27
C HIS A 1 4.49 -1.20 25.57
N LEU A 2 5.24 -0.43 24.74
CA LEU A 2 4.73 0.75 24.02
C LEU A 2 3.49 0.45 23.17
N ILE A 3 3.47 -0.68 22.47
CA ILE A 3 2.33 -1.08 21.64
C ILE A 3 1.09 -1.35 22.53
N GLU A 4 1.25 -1.98 23.67
CA GLU A 4 0.16 -2.19 24.63
C GLU A 4 -0.36 -0.86 25.18
N GLU A 5 0.52 0.03 25.60
CA GLU A 5 0.14 1.39 26.01
C GLU A 5 -0.62 2.16 24.91
N ASN A 6 -0.17 2.02 23.66
CA ASN A 6 -0.85 2.62 22.53
C ASN A 6 -2.23 1.99 22.29
N VAL A 7 -2.37 0.66 22.40
CA VAL A 7 -3.67 -0.01 22.27
C VAL A 7 -4.63 0.48 23.33
N GLU A 8 -4.21 0.58 24.59
CA GLU A 8 -5.06 1.09 25.68
C GLU A 8 -5.44 2.57 25.47
N ARG A 9 -4.47 3.39 25.06
CA ARG A 9 -4.70 4.81 24.79
C ARG A 9 -5.69 5.02 23.66
N TYR A 10 -5.48 4.37 22.51
CA TYR A 10 -6.35 4.54 21.35
C TYR A 10 -7.71 3.87 21.53
N THR A 11 -7.82 2.85 22.38
CA THR A 11 -9.12 2.28 22.76
C THR A 11 -9.96 3.33 23.50
N ARG A 12 -9.39 3.97 24.52
CA ARG A 12 -10.08 5.04 25.26
C ARG A 12 -10.45 6.23 24.35
N GLU A 13 -9.50 6.66 23.54
CA GLU A 13 -9.71 7.77 22.61
C GLU A 13 -10.83 7.47 21.61
N TYR A 14 -10.87 6.25 21.05
CA TYR A 14 -11.93 5.82 20.16
C TYR A 14 -13.30 5.81 20.86
N GLU A 15 -13.39 5.25 22.05
CA GLU A 15 -14.65 5.17 22.82
C GLU A 15 -15.19 6.57 23.14
N GLU A 16 -14.33 7.48 23.60
CA GLU A 16 -14.71 8.88 23.89
C GLU A 16 -15.19 9.60 22.61
N ARG A 17 -14.47 9.45 21.49
CA ARG A 17 -14.85 10.07 20.23
C ARG A 17 -16.14 9.50 19.66
N HIS A 18 -16.30 8.19 19.72
CA HIS A 18 -17.50 7.50 19.26
C HIS A 18 -18.74 7.99 20.02
N GLN A 19 -18.66 8.07 21.36
CA GLN A 19 -19.74 8.62 22.17
C GLN A 19 -20.07 10.06 21.78
N ASN A 20 -19.06 10.92 21.66
CA ASN A 20 -19.26 12.33 21.29
C ASN A 20 -19.89 12.47 19.89
N THR A 21 -19.46 11.66 18.92
CA THR A 21 -20.03 11.65 17.56
C THR A 21 -21.50 11.24 17.59
N GLN A 22 -21.86 10.23 18.39
CA GLN A 22 -23.26 9.80 18.57
C GLN A 22 -24.11 10.88 19.23
N GLU A 23 -23.61 11.54 20.27
CA GLU A 23 -24.32 12.64 20.95
C GLU A 23 -24.59 13.80 20.01
N LEU A 24 -23.58 14.21 19.20
CA LEU A 24 -23.72 15.24 18.18
C LEU A 24 -24.71 14.83 17.08
N PHE A 25 -24.66 13.59 16.62
CA PHE A 25 -25.60 13.07 15.63
C PHE A 25 -27.05 13.15 16.14
N HIS A 26 -27.30 12.77 17.40
CA HIS A 26 -28.62 12.88 18.00
C HIS A 26 -29.05 14.33 18.28
N ALA A 27 -28.11 15.25 18.47
CA ALA A 27 -28.41 16.65 18.72
C ALA A 27 -28.70 17.46 17.44
N ILE A 28 -28.36 16.92 16.25
CA ILE A 28 -28.63 17.60 14.98
C ILE A 28 -30.14 17.51 14.67
N HIS A 29 -30.86 18.56 15.07
CA HIS A 29 -32.25 18.77 14.72
C HIS A 29 -32.38 20.11 14.01
N GLY A 30 -33.06 20.12 12.86
CA GLY A 30 -33.49 21.39 12.23
C GLY A 30 -32.42 22.20 11.50
N GLY A 31 -31.34 21.55 10.97
CA GLY A 31 -30.43 22.21 10.02
C GLY A 31 -29.39 23.15 10.69
N ASN A 32 -28.94 22.86 11.90
CA ASN A 32 -27.88 23.61 12.57
C ASN A 32 -26.51 23.25 11.93
N GLU A 33 -25.99 24.14 11.08
CA GLU A 33 -24.73 23.95 10.34
C GLU A 33 -23.51 23.84 11.28
N GLU A 34 -23.50 24.51 12.40
CA GLU A 34 -22.41 24.46 13.37
C GLU A 34 -22.31 23.05 14.03
N LEU A 35 -23.44 22.49 14.47
CA LEU A 35 -23.49 21.14 15.02
C LEU A 35 -23.10 20.10 13.97
N TYR A 36 -23.50 20.29 12.72
CA TYR A 36 -23.09 19.42 11.62
C TYR A 36 -21.56 19.44 11.42
N ASN A 37 -20.94 20.61 11.39
CA ASN A 37 -19.50 20.75 11.26
C ASN A 37 -18.73 20.16 12.46
N GLN A 38 -19.26 20.33 13.68
CA GLN A 38 -18.70 19.69 14.88
C GLN A 38 -18.78 18.16 14.80
N MET A 39 -19.91 17.61 14.36
CA MET A 39 -20.08 16.18 14.16
C MET A 39 -19.10 15.64 13.11
N MET A 40 -18.95 16.30 11.96
CA MET A 40 -18.00 15.90 10.93
C MET A 40 -16.55 15.89 11.44
N THR A 41 -16.18 16.88 12.23
CA THR A 41 -14.86 16.94 12.87
C THR A 41 -14.68 15.79 13.88
N SER A 42 -15.70 15.52 14.72
CA SER A 42 -15.67 14.41 15.67
C SER A 42 -15.57 13.07 14.98
N ALA A 43 -16.34 12.86 13.89
CA ALA A 43 -16.28 11.63 13.09
C ALA A 43 -14.90 11.41 12.46
N SER A 44 -14.26 12.46 11.96
CA SER A 44 -12.89 12.37 11.42
C SER A 44 -11.86 11.98 12.50
N LEU A 45 -11.99 12.52 13.71
CA LEU A 45 -11.13 12.17 14.84
C LEU A 45 -11.39 10.73 15.34
N GLU A 46 -12.64 10.30 15.35
CA GLU A 46 -13.03 8.91 15.64
C GLU A 46 -12.42 7.94 14.65
N GLU A 47 -12.54 8.22 13.35
CA GLU A 47 -11.94 7.40 12.30
C GLU A 47 -10.41 7.33 12.45
N HIS A 48 -9.76 8.43 12.76
CA HIS A 48 -8.33 8.45 13.02
C HIS A 48 -7.95 7.57 14.23
N ALA A 49 -8.68 7.67 15.34
CA ALA A 49 -8.45 6.85 16.53
C ALA A 49 -8.67 5.35 16.24
N ALA A 50 -9.74 5.01 15.51
CA ALA A 50 -10.02 3.65 15.07
C ALA A 50 -8.90 3.07 14.21
N GLU A 51 -8.37 3.86 13.27
CA GLU A 51 -7.26 3.48 12.41
C GLU A 51 -5.97 3.22 13.22
N GLN A 52 -5.62 4.12 14.15
CA GLN A 52 -4.46 3.93 15.03
C GLN A 52 -4.61 2.72 15.93
N LEU A 53 -5.80 2.50 16.48
CA LEU A 53 -6.11 1.31 17.27
C LEU A 53 -5.91 0.03 16.46
N ARG A 54 -6.45 0.00 15.23
CA ARG A 54 -6.31 -1.14 14.31
C ARG A 54 -4.84 -1.43 14.02
N LYS A 55 -4.05 -0.40 13.67
CA LYS A 55 -2.60 -0.52 13.37
C LYS A 55 -1.82 -1.08 14.57
N ASN A 56 -2.09 -0.57 15.76
CA ASN A 56 -1.41 -1.05 16.96
C ASN A 56 -1.84 -2.48 17.36
N LYS A 57 -3.12 -2.86 17.16
CA LYS A 57 -3.57 -4.25 17.35
C LYS A 57 -2.88 -5.23 16.40
N VAL A 58 -2.70 -4.86 15.13
CA VAL A 58 -1.93 -5.67 14.17
C VAL A 58 -0.45 -5.74 14.57
N ALA A 59 0.15 -4.61 14.91
CA ALA A 59 1.55 -4.55 15.34
C ALA A 59 1.84 -5.36 16.61
N ARG A 60 0.85 -5.60 17.47
CA ARG A 60 1.01 -6.47 18.65
C ARG A 60 1.37 -7.90 18.27
N MET A 61 0.87 -8.40 17.14
CA MET A 61 1.13 -9.76 16.66
C MET A 61 2.50 -9.87 15.97
N ALA A 62 2.87 -8.87 15.17
CA ALA A 62 4.15 -8.78 14.47
C ALA A 62 4.57 -7.31 14.35
N PRO A 63 5.28 -6.77 15.35
CA PRO A 63 5.57 -5.34 15.42
C PRO A 63 6.47 -4.85 14.29
N TYR A 64 7.46 -5.64 13.90
CA TYR A 64 8.42 -5.35 12.83
C TYR A 64 8.91 -6.65 12.21
N PHE A 65 9.38 -6.56 10.99
CA PHE A 65 10.01 -7.67 10.26
C PHE A 65 11.45 -7.38 9.88
N GLY A 66 11.87 -6.11 9.91
CA GLY A 66 13.20 -5.67 9.52
C GLY A 66 13.83 -4.71 10.51
N ARG A 67 15.15 -4.64 10.48
CA ARG A 67 15.96 -3.61 11.14
C ARG A 67 17.15 -3.27 10.26
N VAL A 68 17.44 -1.99 10.16
CA VAL A 68 18.67 -1.47 9.57
C VAL A 68 19.39 -0.58 10.56
N ASP A 69 20.73 -0.76 10.66
CA ASP A 69 21.59 0.13 11.43
C ASP A 69 22.60 0.76 10.46
N TYR A 70 22.69 2.07 10.46
CA TYR A 70 23.50 2.82 9.52
C TYR A 70 24.04 4.10 10.14
N LEU A 71 25.12 4.60 9.58
CA LEU A 71 25.60 5.95 9.81
C LEU A 71 24.96 6.88 8.75
N ASP A 72 24.27 7.91 9.20
CA ASP A 72 23.81 9.01 8.36
C ASP A 72 25.03 9.92 8.09
N GLU A 73 25.48 9.96 6.82
CA GLU A 73 26.72 10.68 6.45
C GLU A 73 26.55 12.21 6.49
N GLU A 74 25.33 12.74 6.45
CA GLU A 74 25.09 14.18 6.56
C GLU A 74 25.12 14.67 8.01
N THR A 75 24.50 13.90 8.91
CA THR A 75 24.40 14.29 10.32
C THR A 75 25.46 13.66 11.19
N GLU A 76 26.26 12.73 10.66
CA GLU A 76 27.28 11.92 11.37
C GLU A 76 26.68 11.16 12.57
N LYS A 77 25.42 10.73 12.46
CA LYS A 77 24.73 10.00 13.54
C LYS A 77 24.52 8.55 13.21
N GLU A 78 24.79 7.70 14.18
CA GLU A 78 24.37 6.31 14.12
C GLU A 78 22.86 6.20 14.33
N CYS A 79 22.19 5.52 13.41
CA CYS A 79 20.75 5.33 13.38
C CYS A 79 20.42 3.85 13.40
N SER A 80 19.41 3.48 14.19
CA SER A 80 18.80 2.15 14.20
C SER A 80 17.31 2.28 13.91
N VAL A 81 16.84 1.69 12.83
CA VAL A 81 15.45 1.79 12.40
C VAL A 81 14.85 0.40 12.30
N TYR A 82 13.78 0.16 13.04
CA TYR A 82 12.92 -1.00 12.88
C TYR A 82 11.87 -0.72 11.81
N ILE A 83 11.56 -1.72 10.99
CA ILE A 83 10.63 -1.61 9.86
C ILE A 83 9.49 -2.59 10.06
N GLY A 84 8.28 -2.10 10.03
CA GLY A 84 7.06 -2.88 10.21
C GLY A 84 6.02 -2.67 9.11
N LYS A 85 4.97 -3.46 9.18
CA LYS A 85 3.79 -3.32 8.31
C LYS A 85 3.11 -1.95 8.47
N ASN A 86 3.16 -1.40 9.69
CA ASN A 86 2.63 -0.10 10.03
C ASN A 86 3.66 0.70 10.84
N GLY A 87 3.65 2.02 10.66
CA GLY A 87 4.42 2.92 11.51
C GLY A 87 3.87 2.96 12.94
N ILE A 88 4.75 2.85 13.93
CA ILE A 88 4.41 2.95 15.36
C ILE A 88 5.14 4.13 15.96
N PHE A 89 4.38 4.99 16.61
CA PHE A 89 4.85 6.23 17.18
C PHE A 89 4.72 6.20 18.70
N ARG A 90 5.72 6.72 19.41
CA ARG A 90 5.63 6.96 20.85
C ARG A 90 4.81 8.22 21.14
N ASN A 91 4.99 9.24 20.32
CA ASN A 91 4.26 10.50 20.32
C ASN A 91 4.10 10.98 18.86
N LYS A 92 3.61 12.21 18.64
CA LYS A 92 3.33 12.74 17.30
C LYS A 92 4.56 12.84 16.38
N THR A 93 5.77 12.85 16.94
CA THR A 93 7.02 13.11 16.22
C THR A 93 8.04 11.98 16.31
N GLU A 94 7.95 11.13 17.34
CA GLU A 94 8.94 10.08 17.58
C GLU A 94 8.47 8.76 16.98
N VAL A 95 9.05 8.41 15.84
CA VAL A 95 8.85 7.12 15.16
C VAL A 95 9.67 6.06 15.86
N VAL A 96 9.05 4.98 16.34
CA VAL A 96 9.72 3.83 16.95
C VAL A 96 9.87 2.68 15.96
N ILE A 97 8.85 2.50 15.11
CA ILE A 97 8.88 1.53 14.01
C ILE A 97 8.47 2.29 12.75
N ALA A 98 9.33 2.29 11.74
CA ALA A 98 9.03 2.88 10.45
C ALA A 98 8.05 2.00 9.67
N ASP A 99 7.14 2.64 8.97
CA ASP A 99 6.28 1.97 8.01
C ASP A 99 7.10 1.47 6.82
N TRP A 100 6.80 0.29 6.27
CA TRP A 100 7.51 -0.26 5.11
C TRP A 100 7.48 0.68 3.89
N ARG A 101 6.45 1.53 3.77
CA ARG A 101 6.28 2.52 2.70
C ARG A 101 7.13 3.77 2.91
N ALA A 102 7.62 4.02 4.11
CA ALA A 102 8.44 5.20 4.40
C ALA A 102 9.73 5.20 3.55
N PRO A 103 10.25 6.37 3.18
CA PRO A 103 11.47 6.49 2.37
C PRO A 103 12.65 5.71 2.93
N ILE A 104 12.90 5.81 4.24
CA ILE A 104 13.99 5.10 4.93
C ILE A 104 13.90 3.58 4.79
N SER A 105 12.70 3.03 4.64
CA SER A 105 12.53 1.59 4.49
C SER A 105 13.07 1.05 3.16
N THR A 106 13.38 1.92 2.19
CA THR A 106 14.09 1.57 0.95
C THR A 106 15.44 0.92 1.23
N VAL A 107 16.12 1.37 2.29
CA VAL A 107 17.42 0.83 2.72
C VAL A 107 17.36 -0.68 2.96
N TYR A 108 16.28 -1.15 3.57
CA TYR A 108 16.09 -2.58 3.81
C TYR A 108 15.91 -3.39 2.52
N TYR A 109 15.23 -2.86 1.51
CA TYR A 109 14.92 -3.60 0.28
C TYR A 109 16.02 -3.52 -0.77
N GLU A 110 16.68 -2.38 -0.92
CA GLU A 110 17.54 -2.08 -2.06
C GLU A 110 19.03 -2.04 -1.73
N ASN A 111 19.40 -1.63 -0.50
CA ASN A 111 20.80 -1.42 -0.16
C ASN A 111 21.46 -2.71 0.32
N GLU A 112 22.72 -2.85 -0.03
CA GLU A 112 23.66 -3.82 0.52
C GLU A 112 24.45 -3.18 1.67
N ILE A 113 25.15 -4.00 2.47
CA ILE A 113 26.05 -3.51 3.52
C ILE A 113 27.13 -2.63 2.90
N GLY A 114 27.40 -1.47 3.51
CA GLY A 114 28.32 -0.44 3.05
C GLY A 114 27.63 0.83 2.61
N LYS A 115 28.34 1.62 1.80
CA LYS A 115 27.85 2.92 1.33
C LYS A 115 26.66 2.78 0.38
N GLY A 116 25.63 3.58 0.66
CA GLY A 116 24.39 3.62 -0.09
C GLY A 116 23.66 4.93 0.09
N HIS A 117 22.43 4.97 -0.33
CA HIS A 117 21.55 6.13 -0.15
C HIS A 117 20.09 5.70 -0.16
N TYR A 118 19.21 6.57 0.29
CA TYR A 118 17.77 6.45 0.05
C TYR A 118 17.18 7.79 -0.37
N GLY A 119 16.22 7.74 -1.31
CA GLY A 119 15.57 8.93 -1.87
C GLY A 119 14.36 9.37 -1.06
N LEU A 120 14.16 10.67 -0.93
CA LEU A 120 12.93 11.28 -0.42
C LEU A 120 11.93 11.49 -1.58
N PRO A 121 10.61 11.56 -1.28
CA PRO A 121 9.59 11.79 -2.32
C PRO A 121 9.78 13.09 -3.12
N GLU A 122 10.45 14.08 -2.54
CA GLU A 122 10.74 15.38 -3.17
C GLU A 122 11.99 15.38 -4.05
N GLY A 123 12.73 14.27 -4.08
CA GLY A 123 13.87 14.06 -4.98
C GLY A 123 15.23 14.18 -4.33
N ASP A 124 15.33 14.55 -3.06
CA ASP A 124 16.59 14.56 -2.33
C ASP A 124 17.04 13.14 -2.00
N GLU A 125 18.36 12.89 -2.01
CA GLU A 125 18.97 11.62 -1.64
C GLU A 125 19.79 11.80 -0.36
N ILE A 126 19.60 10.91 0.59
CA ILE A 126 20.32 10.90 1.87
C ILE A 126 21.41 9.83 1.80
N PRO A 127 22.71 10.19 1.84
CA PRO A 127 23.81 9.23 1.83
C PRO A 127 23.93 8.55 3.20
N ILE A 128 24.18 7.24 3.19
CA ILE A 128 24.31 6.42 4.38
C ILE A 128 25.46 5.43 4.24
N ASP A 129 25.97 4.95 5.40
CA ASP A 129 26.83 3.76 5.46
C ASP A 129 26.10 2.69 6.28
N LEU A 130 25.58 1.66 5.60
CA LEU A 130 24.77 0.59 6.18
C LEU A 130 25.68 -0.50 6.73
N TYR A 131 25.58 -0.80 8.02
CA TYR A 131 26.41 -1.82 8.67
C TYR A 131 25.63 -2.99 9.27
N LEU A 132 24.32 -2.89 9.41
CA LEU A 132 23.46 -4.01 9.77
C LEU A 132 22.16 -3.99 8.98
N LYS A 133 21.81 -5.15 8.43
CA LYS A 133 20.49 -5.42 7.84
C LYS A 133 19.99 -6.75 8.40
N ARG A 134 18.93 -6.71 9.21
CA ARG A 134 18.40 -7.88 9.92
C ARG A 134 16.94 -8.08 9.60
N THR A 135 16.57 -9.33 9.32
CA THR A 135 15.19 -9.76 9.16
C THR A 135 14.76 -10.56 10.37
N TYR A 136 13.55 -10.33 10.85
CA TYR A 136 12.97 -11.03 11.99
C TYR A 136 11.77 -11.87 11.54
N ASP A 137 11.65 -13.05 12.13
CA ASP A 137 10.47 -13.89 12.09
C ASP A 137 9.76 -13.80 13.44
N ILE A 138 8.63 -13.11 13.46
CA ILE A 138 7.80 -12.88 14.67
C ILE A 138 6.40 -13.39 14.36
N ASP A 139 5.94 -14.35 15.16
CA ASP A 139 4.62 -14.93 15.05
C ASP A 139 3.88 -14.85 16.38
N ALA A 140 2.64 -14.35 16.36
CA ALA A 140 1.81 -14.16 17.53
C ALA A 140 2.49 -13.36 18.67
N GLY A 141 3.37 -12.41 18.34
CA GLY A 141 4.11 -11.58 19.29
C GLY A 141 5.36 -12.26 19.85
N GLU A 142 5.69 -13.47 19.42
CA GLU A 142 6.88 -14.21 19.84
C GLU A 142 7.95 -14.21 18.75
N LEU A 143 9.19 -13.90 19.11
CA LEU A 143 10.34 -13.99 18.22
C LEU A 143 10.68 -15.47 17.95
N ARG A 144 10.47 -15.92 16.71
CA ARG A 144 10.82 -17.28 16.24
C ARG A 144 12.28 -17.37 15.80
N GLY A 145 12.79 -16.30 15.20
CA GLY A 145 14.16 -16.25 14.71
C GLY A 145 14.53 -14.90 14.11
N PHE A 146 15.79 -14.76 13.74
CA PHE A 146 16.26 -13.62 12.95
C PHE A 146 17.43 -14.04 12.06
N PHE A 147 17.68 -13.25 11.03
CA PHE A 147 18.75 -13.45 10.06
C PHE A 147 19.44 -12.13 9.76
N ASP A 148 20.75 -12.09 9.85
CA ASP A 148 21.54 -10.97 9.36
C ASP A 148 21.82 -11.20 7.88
N SER A 149 21.41 -10.25 7.05
CA SER A 149 21.49 -10.41 5.60
C SER A 149 22.87 -10.03 5.09
N ASP A 150 23.65 -11.04 4.76
CA ASP A 150 24.51 -10.96 3.58
C ASP A 150 23.70 -11.47 2.36
N VAL A 151 23.88 -10.85 1.23
CA VAL A 151 23.17 -10.87 -0.07
C VAL A 151 22.42 -12.16 -0.50
N ALA A 152 22.80 -13.33 0.02
CA ALA A 152 22.21 -14.61 -0.37
C ALA A 152 20.94 -15.03 0.41
N ALA A 153 20.57 -14.29 1.45
CA ALA A 153 19.52 -14.71 2.38
C ALA A 153 18.09 -14.43 1.89
N ASN A 154 17.90 -13.45 0.99
CA ASN A 154 16.54 -13.08 0.55
C ASN A 154 15.81 -14.21 -0.18
N ASP A 155 16.48 -14.97 -1.04
CA ASP A 155 15.85 -16.09 -1.76
C ASP A 155 15.57 -17.27 -0.82
N ALA A 156 16.48 -17.56 0.12
CA ALA A 156 16.27 -18.61 1.11
C ALA A 156 15.14 -18.28 2.10
N LEU A 157 15.02 -17.04 2.53
CA LEU A 157 13.91 -16.55 3.35
C LEU A 157 12.58 -16.61 2.60
N LEU A 158 12.56 -16.17 1.35
CA LEU A 158 11.38 -16.26 0.50
C LEU A 158 10.91 -17.71 0.34
N VAL A 159 11.83 -18.63 0.07
CA VAL A 159 11.53 -20.07 -0.03
C VAL A 159 11.02 -20.63 1.31
N GLN A 160 11.65 -20.29 2.43
CA GLN A 160 11.23 -20.72 3.75
C GLN A 160 9.85 -20.16 4.09
N TYR A 161 9.61 -18.87 3.86
CA TYR A 161 8.34 -18.20 4.13
C TYR A 161 7.20 -18.77 3.27
N LEU A 162 7.41 -18.95 1.98
CA LEU A 162 6.44 -19.56 1.06
C LEU A 162 6.16 -21.03 1.38
N SER A 163 7.14 -21.76 1.91
CA SER A 163 6.96 -23.17 2.30
C SER A 163 6.13 -23.35 3.57
N GLN A 164 6.17 -22.38 4.47
CA GLN A 164 5.46 -22.41 5.75
C GLN A 164 4.05 -21.82 5.66
N ASN A 165 3.83 -20.83 4.80
CA ASN A 165 2.57 -20.08 4.69
C ASN A 165 1.91 -20.30 3.32
N LYS A 166 1.25 -21.45 3.15
CA LYS A 166 0.48 -21.75 1.91
C LYS A 166 -0.70 -20.80 1.66
N ASP A 167 -1.17 -20.14 2.70
CA ASP A 167 -2.28 -19.18 2.68
C ASP A 167 -1.83 -17.75 3.05
N ALA A 168 -0.56 -17.41 2.78
CA ALA A 168 -0.02 -16.08 3.08
C ALA A 168 -0.86 -14.98 2.41
N VAL A 169 -1.47 -14.16 3.23
CA VAL A 169 -2.25 -13.01 2.80
C VAL A 169 -1.31 -11.96 2.20
N LEU A 170 -1.79 -11.20 1.20
CA LEU A 170 -1.01 -10.17 0.49
C LEU A 170 -0.18 -9.24 1.40
N GLY A 171 -0.67 -8.99 2.62
CA GLY A 171 0.02 -8.16 3.61
C GLY A 171 1.29 -8.78 4.21
N ASP A 172 1.39 -10.10 4.25
CA ASP A 172 2.54 -10.80 4.83
C ASP A 172 3.73 -10.90 3.86
N ILE A 173 3.51 -10.58 2.59
CA ILE A 173 4.53 -10.58 1.53
C ILE A 173 5.48 -9.38 1.67
N ILE A 174 5.11 -8.35 2.45
CA ILE A 174 5.88 -7.10 2.58
C ILE A 174 7.34 -7.35 3.00
N ALA A 175 7.59 -8.31 3.88
CA ALA A 175 8.95 -8.65 4.35
C ALA A 175 9.83 -9.28 3.25
N THR A 176 9.21 -9.80 2.18
CA THR A 176 9.89 -10.56 1.11
C THR A 176 9.83 -9.87 -0.25
N ILE A 177 9.48 -8.58 -0.30
CA ILE A 177 9.54 -7.78 -1.52
C ILE A 177 10.98 -7.76 -2.02
N GLN A 178 11.19 -8.24 -3.25
CA GLN A 178 12.49 -8.23 -3.90
C GLN A 178 12.85 -6.82 -4.39
N LYS A 179 14.15 -6.58 -4.61
CA LYS A 179 14.67 -5.27 -5.02
C LYS A 179 13.96 -4.73 -6.26
N GLU A 180 13.83 -5.53 -7.31
CA GLU A 180 13.19 -5.13 -8.57
C GLU A 180 11.70 -4.83 -8.39
N GLN A 181 11.02 -5.55 -7.48
CA GLN A 181 9.62 -5.25 -7.13
C GLN A 181 9.53 -3.94 -6.36
N ASN A 182 10.46 -3.69 -5.44
CA ASN A 182 10.49 -2.47 -4.65
C ASN A 182 10.75 -1.24 -5.52
N GLU A 183 11.66 -1.33 -6.47
CA GLU A 183 11.93 -0.27 -7.46
C GLU A 183 10.65 0.10 -8.24
N ILE A 184 9.86 -0.89 -8.69
CA ILE A 184 8.59 -0.66 -9.38
C ILE A 184 7.56 -0.01 -8.43
N ILE A 185 7.46 -0.49 -7.20
CA ILE A 185 6.52 0.03 -6.20
C ILE A 185 6.80 1.51 -5.93
N ARG A 186 8.08 1.89 -5.82
CA ARG A 186 8.53 3.23 -5.44
C ARG A 186 8.77 4.19 -6.60
N GLU A 187 8.72 3.72 -7.85
CA GLU A 187 8.85 4.59 -9.01
C GLU A 187 7.83 5.74 -8.96
N SER A 188 8.21 6.90 -9.51
CA SER A 188 7.40 8.12 -9.51
C SER A 188 5.95 7.86 -9.96
N PRO A 189 4.94 8.38 -9.25
CA PRO A 189 3.53 8.23 -9.64
C PRO A 189 3.17 8.99 -10.92
N PHE A 190 4.06 9.88 -11.39
CA PHE A 190 3.87 10.68 -12.58
C PHE A 190 4.41 10.00 -13.85
N LYS A 191 4.99 8.80 -13.72
CA LYS A 191 5.45 8.00 -14.87
C LYS A 191 4.45 6.89 -15.20
N ASN A 192 4.26 6.65 -16.49
CA ASN A 192 3.57 5.46 -16.98
C ASN A 192 4.51 4.25 -16.89
N ILE A 193 4.03 3.16 -16.35
CA ILE A 193 4.82 1.93 -16.13
C ILE A 193 4.12 0.76 -16.81
N ILE A 194 4.90 -0.06 -17.50
CA ILE A 194 4.48 -1.36 -18.02
C ILE A 194 5.29 -2.44 -17.30
N VAL A 195 4.59 -3.30 -16.54
CA VAL A 195 5.22 -4.39 -15.79
C VAL A 195 5.02 -5.71 -16.52
N GLN A 196 6.11 -6.32 -16.94
CA GLN A 196 6.14 -7.64 -17.56
C GLN A 196 6.75 -8.68 -16.62
N GLY A 197 6.35 -9.92 -16.77
CA GLY A 197 6.89 -11.05 -16.00
C GLY A 197 6.06 -12.32 -16.22
N VAL A 198 6.63 -13.44 -15.86
CA VAL A 198 5.96 -14.75 -15.95
C VAL A 198 4.75 -14.85 -15.03
N ALA A 199 3.90 -15.85 -15.21
CA ALA A 199 2.80 -16.11 -14.29
C ALA A 199 3.38 -16.41 -12.89
N GLY A 200 2.79 -15.83 -11.85
CA GLY A 200 3.26 -16.00 -10.47
C GLY A 200 4.40 -15.05 -10.04
N SER A 201 4.94 -14.19 -10.91
CA SER A 201 6.02 -13.25 -10.55
C SER A 201 5.58 -12.06 -9.66
N GLY A 202 4.39 -12.08 -9.11
CA GLY A 202 3.91 -11.03 -8.19
C GLY A 202 3.42 -9.73 -8.86
N LYS A 203 3.20 -9.67 -10.18
CA LYS A 203 2.77 -8.43 -10.88
C LYS A 203 1.56 -7.74 -10.25
N THR A 204 0.53 -8.51 -9.93
CA THR A 204 -0.69 -7.98 -9.28
C THR A 204 -0.38 -7.48 -7.88
N THR A 205 0.42 -8.22 -7.13
CA THR A 205 0.89 -7.86 -5.78
C THR A 205 1.65 -6.54 -5.81
N VAL A 206 2.61 -6.39 -6.72
CA VAL A 206 3.37 -5.16 -6.93
C VAL A 206 2.45 -3.98 -7.26
N ALA A 207 1.46 -4.17 -8.13
CA ALA A 207 0.50 -3.12 -8.49
C ALA A 207 -0.31 -2.63 -7.27
N ILE A 208 -0.77 -3.55 -6.40
CA ILE A 208 -1.54 -3.22 -5.19
C ILE A 208 -0.65 -2.50 -4.16
N HIS A 209 0.57 -3.01 -3.93
CA HIS A 209 1.53 -2.39 -3.02
C HIS A 209 1.94 -0.99 -3.51
N ARG A 210 2.05 -0.79 -4.84
CA ARG A 210 2.30 0.51 -5.42
C ARG A 210 1.18 1.51 -5.13
N ILE A 211 -0.08 1.12 -5.24
CA ILE A 211 -1.22 1.98 -4.87
C ILE A 211 -1.08 2.41 -3.40
N SER A 212 -0.82 1.44 -2.51
CA SER A 212 -0.61 1.70 -1.08
C SER A 212 0.56 2.66 -0.83
N TYR A 213 1.69 2.46 -1.52
CA TYR A 213 2.87 3.33 -1.45
C TYR A 213 2.56 4.76 -1.89
N ILE A 214 1.87 4.93 -3.02
CA ILE A 214 1.52 6.25 -3.56
C ILE A 214 0.58 6.98 -2.59
N LEU A 215 -0.45 6.31 -2.08
CA LEU A 215 -1.38 6.90 -1.11
C LEU A 215 -0.71 7.27 0.22
N TYR A 216 0.33 6.55 0.62
CA TYR A 216 1.09 6.87 1.84
C TYR A 216 1.99 8.10 1.66
N ASN A 217 2.78 8.15 0.56
CA ASN A 217 3.81 9.17 0.37
C ASN A 217 3.30 10.45 -0.32
N TYR A 218 2.19 10.36 -1.05
CA TYR A 218 1.64 11.46 -1.85
C TYR A 218 0.17 11.77 -1.47
N LYS A 219 -0.18 11.56 -0.21
CA LYS A 219 -1.55 11.74 0.31
C LYS A 219 -2.13 13.15 0.12
N GLU A 220 -1.28 14.17 -0.04
CA GLU A 220 -1.71 15.55 -0.31
C GLU A 220 -2.06 15.78 -1.79
N ARG A 221 -1.64 14.85 -2.67
CA ARG A 221 -1.82 14.97 -4.13
C ARG A 221 -2.81 13.95 -4.69
N PHE A 222 -2.98 12.81 -4.02
CA PHE A 222 -3.82 11.70 -4.48
C PHE A 222 -4.74 11.21 -3.38
N ALA A 223 -6.04 11.12 -3.69
CA ALA A 223 -7.03 10.47 -2.85
C ALA A 223 -7.38 9.09 -3.39
N SER A 224 -7.77 8.15 -2.52
CA SER A 224 -8.06 6.76 -2.91
C SER A 224 -9.14 6.65 -4.00
N ASN A 225 -10.16 7.52 -3.96
CA ASN A 225 -11.26 7.55 -4.92
C ASN A 225 -10.86 8.03 -6.33
N GLU A 226 -9.63 8.54 -6.49
CA GLU A 226 -9.06 8.93 -7.79
C GLU A 226 -8.38 7.75 -8.50
N PHE A 227 -8.12 6.66 -7.77
CA PHE A 227 -7.58 5.43 -8.35
C PHE A 227 -8.70 4.57 -8.93
N CYS A 228 -8.38 3.92 -10.04
CA CYS A 228 -9.25 2.94 -10.65
C CYS A 228 -8.45 1.70 -11.07
N ILE A 229 -8.84 0.55 -10.55
CA ILE A 229 -8.29 -0.75 -10.97
C ILE A 229 -9.19 -1.30 -12.08
N ILE A 230 -8.59 -1.61 -13.23
CA ILE A 230 -9.28 -2.17 -14.36
C ILE A 230 -8.81 -3.61 -14.55
N GLY A 231 -9.73 -4.56 -14.43
CA GLY A 231 -9.45 -5.99 -14.56
C GLY A 231 -10.19 -6.64 -15.73
N GLY A 232 -9.65 -7.75 -16.21
CA GLY A 232 -10.27 -8.52 -17.29
C GLY A 232 -11.47 -9.37 -16.84
N ASN A 233 -11.60 -9.67 -15.54
CA ASN A 233 -12.70 -10.46 -15.02
C ASN A 233 -12.98 -10.16 -13.53
N ASP A 234 -14.17 -10.54 -13.07
CA ASP A 234 -14.65 -10.27 -11.71
C ASP A 234 -13.87 -11.05 -10.64
N ARG A 235 -13.33 -12.23 -10.94
CA ARG A 235 -12.56 -13.03 -9.96
C ARG A 235 -11.25 -12.33 -9.61
N LEU A 236 -10.56 -11.77 -10.60
CA LEU A 236 -9.34 -10.98 -10.39
C LEU A 236 -9.66 -9.73 -9.55
N LEU A 237 -10.73 -9.02 -9.90
CA LEU A 237 -11.14 -7.82 -9.15
C LEU A 237 -11.51 -8.15 -7.70
N ALA A 238 -12.26 -9.24 -7.47
CA ALA A 238 -12.61 -9.69 -6.12
C ALA A 238 -11.35 -10.08 -5.29
N TYR A 239 -10.39 -10.76 -5.91
CA TYR A 239 -9.10 -11.08 -5.27
C TYR A 239 -8.34 -9.81 -4.87
N ILE A 240 -8.23 -8.85 -5.76
CA ILE A 240 -7.60 -7.56 -5.49
C ILE A 240 -8.35 -6.83 -4.36
N ALA A 241 -9.69 -6.78 -4.43
CA ALA A 241 -10.53 -6.11 -3.44
C ALA A 241 -10.31 -6.65 -2.01
N SER A 242 -10.10 -7.96 -1.87
CA SER A 242 -9.87 -8.57 -0.55
C SER A 242 -8.53 -8.20 0.08
N GLY A 243 -7.51 -7.88 -0.74
CA GLY A 243 -6.18 -7.53 -0.24
C GLY A 243 -5.95 -6.04 0.04
N LEU A 244 -6.73 -5.16 -0.60
CA LEU A 244 -6.55 -3.71 -0.46
C LEU A 244 -6.67 -3.19 0.99
N PRO A 245 -7.67 -3.62 1.81
CA PRO A 245 -7.81 -3.15 3.20
C PRO A 245 -6.62 -3.49 4.08
N GLU A 246 -5.91 -4.58 3.80
CA GLU A 246 -4.72 -4.98 4.57
C GLU A 246 -3.51 -4.07 4.32
N LEU A 247 -3.52 -3.36 3.20
CA LEU A 247 -2.52 -2.39 2.81
C LEU A 247 -2.96 -0.94 3.06
N ASP A 248 -3.97 -0.73 3.92
CA ASP A 248 -4.56 0.57 4.23
C ASP A 248 -5.15 1.30 3.00
N VAL A 249 -5.60 0.54 2.00
CA VAL A 249 -6.19 1.07 0.78
C VAL A 249 -7.70 0.82 0.80
N ARG A 250 -8.50 1.89 0.81
CA ARG A 250 -9.96 1.85 0.79
C ARG A 250 -10.49 2.73 -0.34
N ASP A 251 -11.73 2.51 -0.74
CA ASP A 251 -12.46 3.35 -1.71
C ASP A 251 -11.84 3.46 -3.10
N VAL A 252 -10.95 2.54 -3.47
CA VAL A 252 -10.41 2.43 -4.83
C VAL A 252 -11.47 1.86 -5.75
N LYS A 253 -11.77 2.58 -6.83
CA LYS A 253 -12.74 2.15 -7.84
C LYS A 253 -12.23 0.91 -8.57
N GLN A 254 -13.13 -0.04 -8.80
CA GLN A 254 -12.83 -1.24 -9.55
C GLN A 254 -13.82 -1.40 -10.70
N LYS A 255 -13.31 -1.66 -11.89
CA LYS A 255 -14.15 -1.80 -13.09
C LYS A 255 -13.63 -2.92 -13.98
N ARG A 256 -14.52 -3.62 -14.64
CA ARG A 256 -14.14 -4.46 -15.77
C ARG A 256 -13.80 -3.58 -16.98
N MET A 257 -12.91 -4.08 -17.83
CA MET A 257 -12.49 -3.37 -19.04
C MET A 257 -13.68 -3.11 -19.96
N ASP A 258 -14.52 -4.11 -20.19
CA ASP A 258 -15.73 -3.99 -21.03
C ASP A 258 -16.71 -2.95 -20.47
N THR A 259 -16.95 -2.96 -19.16
CA THR A 259 -17.82 -1.98 -18.48
C THR A 259 -17.25 -0.57 -18.58
N MET A 260 -15.93 -0.42 -18.41
CA MET A 260 -15.26 0.88 -18.55
C MET A 260 -15.40 1.42 -19.99
N LEU A 261 -15.10 0.60 -20.97
CA LEU A 261 -15.22 0.99 -22.39
C LEU A 261 -16.66 1.34 -22.76
N THR A 262 -17.64 0.54 -22.31
CA THR A 262 -19.06 0.85 -22.53
C THR A 262 -19.44 2.18 -21.90
N HIS A 263 -18.96 2.48 -20.70
CA HIS A 263 -19.24 3.75 -20.03
C HIS A 263 -18.62 4.95 -20.75
N LEU A 264 -17.39 4.82 -21.23
CA LEU A 264 -16.71 5.88 -21.99
C LEU A 264 -17.41 6.15 -23.32
N LEU A 265 -17.83 5.11 -24.03
CA LEU A 265 -18.49 5.22 -25.32
C LEU A 265 -19.97 5.66 -25.20
N HIS A 266 -20.62 5.40 -24.06
CA HIS A 266 -22.02 5.78 -23.84
C HIS A 266 -22.22 7.31 -23.76
N LYS A 267 -21.20 8.09 -23.45
CA LYS A 267 -21.28 9.56 -23.49
C LYS A 267 -21.55 10.12 -24.90
N ASP A 268 -21.09 9.37 -25.91
CA ASP A 268 -21.15 9.80 -27.32
C ASP A 268 -22.18 9.01 -28.15
N TRP A 269 -22.81 7.98 -27.54
CA TRP A 269 -23.76 7.11 -28.25
C TRP A 269 -25.12 7.00 -27.57
N THR A 270 -26.15 7.33 -28.33
CA THR A 270 -27.56 7.26 -27.89
C THR A 270 -28.17 5.86 -27.94
N LYS A 271 -27.45 4.84 -28.46
CA LYS A 271 -27.92 3.46 -28.55
C LYS A 271 -27.30 2.57 -27.50
N LYS A 272 -28.14 1.74 -26.85
CA LYS A 272 -27.70 0.74 -25.90
C LYS A 272 -26.75 -0.25 -26.59
N MET A 273 -25.48 -0.29 -26.13
CA MET A 273 -24.50 -1.26 -26.63
C MET A 273 -24.75 -2.60 -25.95
N SER A 274 -24.80 -3.67 -26.71
CA SER A 274 -24.72 -5.04 -26.25
C SER A 274 -23.37 -5.62 -26.65
N VAL A 275 -22.73 -6.36 -25.75
CA VAL A 275 -21.56 -7.15 -26.11
C VAL A 275 -22.05 -8.30 -26.99
N ALA A 276 -21.67 -8.30 -28.26
CA ALA A 276 -21.97 -9.39 -29.15
C ALA A 276 -21.02 -10.56 -28.88
N GLU A 277 -21.50 -11.78 -29.09
CA GLU A 277 -20.64 -12.96 -29.12
C GLU A 277 -19.51 -12.75 -30.15
N PRO A 278 -18.25 -13.16 -29.86
CA PRO A 278 -17.14 -12.98 -30.79
C PRO A 278 -17.43 -13.74 -32.11
N GLY A 279 -17.71 -13.00 -33.15
CA GLY A 279 -17.79 -13.54 -34.50
C GLY A 279 -16.40 -13.75 -35.10
N THR A 280 -16.34 -14.41 -36.25
CA THR A 280 -15.09 -14.67 -37.03
C THR A 280 -14.29 -13.40 -37.32
N ASP A 281 -14.97 -12.24 -37.38
CA ASP A 281 -14.31 -10.93 -37.59
C ASP A 281 -13.63 -10.36 -36.36
N ALA A 282 -13.96 -10.86 -35.15
CA ALA A 282 -13.41 -10.35 -33.89
C ALA A 282 -11.90 -10.56 -33.80
N GLU A 283 -11.42 -11.66 -34.38
CA GLU A 283 -9.97 -11.97 -34.41
C GLU A 283 -9.18 -11.00 -35.29
N ILE A 284 -9.78 -10.57 -36.42
CA ILE A 284 -9.16 -9.59 -37.32
C ILE A 284 -9.20 -8.21 -36.69
N ARG A 285 -10.32 -7.82 -36.09
CA ARG A 285 -10.52 -6.52 -35.44
C ARG A 285 -9.71 -6.34 -34.16
N SER A 286 -9.29 -7.44 -33.53
CA SER A 286 -8.45 -7.39 -32.34
C SER A 286 -6.96 -7.14 -32.63
N LYS A 287 -6.53 -7.18 -33.89
CA LYS A 287 -5.13 -6.96 -34.26
C LYS A 287 -4.80 -5.46 -34.31
N MET A 288 -3.65 -5.08 -33.73
CA MET A 288 -3.18 -3.70 -33.75
C MET A 288 -3.12 -3.11 -35.16
N GLY A 289 -2.78 -3.92 -36.17
CA GLY A 289 -2.75 -3.53 -37.57
C GLY A 289 -4.09 -3.05 -38.11
N PHE A 290 -5.22 -3.58 -37.60
CA PHE A 290 -6.56 -3.11 -37.98
C PHE A 290 -6.79 -1.68 -37.45
N PHE A 291 -6.40 -1.39 -36.23
CA PHE A 291 -6.55 -0.04 -35.65
C PHE A 291 -5.68 0.99 -36.37
N LEU A 292 -4.44 0.63 -36.72
CA LEU A 292 -3.54 1.51 -37.49
C LEU A 292 -4.09 1.80 -38.89
N GLN A 293 -4.71 0.80 -39.56
CA GLN A 293 -5.37 1.00 -40.85
C GLN A 293 -6.62 1.87 -40.71
N LEU A 294 -7.41 1.68 -39.64
CA LEU A 294 -8.60 2.51 -39.38
C LEU A 294 -8.22 3.97 -39.11
N GLU A 295 -7.16 4.21 -38.35
CA GLU A 295 -6.64 5.55 -38.09
C GLU A 295 -6.19 6.23 -39.38
N THR A 296 -5.50 5.53 -40.27
CA THR A 296 -5.08 6.05 -41.59
C THR A 296 -6.26 6.32 -42.52
N TYR A 297 -7.38 5.66 -42.31
CA TYR A 297 -8.60 5.85 -43.13
C TYR A 297 -9.50 7.00 -42.64
N LEU A 298 -9.38 7.36 -41.35
CA LEU A 298 -10.16 8.42 -40.69
C LEU A 298 -9.44 9.80 -40.68
N LEU A 299 -8.16 9.86 -40.99
CA LEU A 299 -7.36 11.06 -41.21
C LEU A 299 -7.35 11.45 -42.69
#